data_9f16544ede3f2fcbcff7ca16aefd0c05
#
_entry.id   9f16544ede3f2fcbcff7ca16aefd0c05
#
_cell.length_a   1.000
_cell.length_b   1.000
_cell.length_c   1.000
_cell.angle_alpha   90.00
_cell.angle_beta   90.00
_cell.angle_gamma   90.00
#
_symmetry.space_group_name_H-M   'P 1'
#
loop_
_entity.id
_entity.type
_entity.pdbx_description
1 polymer ?
#
loop_
_entity_poly.entity_id
_entity_poly.type
_entity_poly.pdbx_seq_one_letter_code
_entity_poly.pdbx_strand_id
1 'polypeptide(L)'
;MTAKRPLRIVGRRRVARRADGREVRRYVPNAGLSVPVVSILDRYGEVLEDEQRAVVRWAVQGGHGANIIFAAGTTGEWNRLDNRRRQQIARVVVDECHRINAAGVAVEAWVGITGDTRAETLENLEYALDLNAEAVVVTPLSIRDSNDPVDFVNREINALFERSKRSIPVFLYDNAEISAPGHAPHLHTRDVKQMSRMDYVRGVKVTAGKAVLGNYTRAASHFNRGGDFAIYAGDPYLIFDLFAPPKGAGGWTRHYWNRYWTRDSLPYGIVAGPSNAMPREWQRALRVCRNGDAALMHRYAQVLEDFRAACEFNRGGRSFRPTLACLKAALAEMGVCRSEALAPGTPAFSDGERREFARRFRDLRRRAAATLEPGWLSEAEAERPQPRRAVKDG
;
A
#
# COMPACT_ATOMS: atom_id res chain seq x y z
N MET A 1 2.28 12.84 41.27
CA MET A 1 2.70 11.93 40.17
C MET A 1 1.90 12.29 38.94
N THR A 2 2.47 13.06 38.02
CA THR A 2 1.81 13.57 36.81
C THR A 2 1.82 12.49 35.74
N ALA A 3 0.64 12.02 35.37
CA ALA A 3 0.45 11.04 34.28
C ALA A 3 0.96 11.62 32.95
N LYS A 4 2.00 11.02 32.38
CA LYS A 4 2.50 11.34 31.06
C LYS A 4 1.41 10.99 30.03
N ARG A 5 0.85 12.01 29.36
CA ARG A 5 0.00 11.83 28.17
C ARG A 5 0.77 11.01 27.13
N PRO A 6 0.16 9.98 26.51
CA PRO A 6 0.80 9.26 25.44
C PRO A 6 1.00 10.23 24.25
N LEU A 7 2.24 10.35 23.78
CA LEU A 7 2.60 11.12 22.60
C LEU A 7 1.80 10.61 21.38
N ARG A 8 1.02 11.50 20.76
CA ARG A 8 0.41 11.30 19.44
C ARG A 8 1.50 11.02 18.42
N ILE A 9 1.63 9.77 18.00
CA ILE A 9 2.55 9.38 16.91
C ILE A 9 1.76 9.45 15.60
N VAL A 10 1.62 10.65 15.05
CA VAL A 10 1.27 10.84 13.64
C VAL A 10 2.60 10.92 12.89
N GLY A 11 2.89 9.92 12.05
CA GLY A 11 4.14 9.79 11.31
C GLY A 11 5.39 9.89 12.20
N ARG A 12 6.15 8.81 12.36
CA ARG A 12 7.39 8.83 13.16
C ARG A 12 8.37 9.83 12.55
N ARG A 13 8.44 11.06 13.10
CA ARG A 13 9.43 12.06 12.71
C ARG A 13 10.63 11.89 13.63
N ARG A 14 11.77 11.44 13.11
CA ARG A 14 13.05 11.53 13.82
C ARG A 14 13.54 12.96 13.78
N VAL A 15 13.95 13.47 14.91
CA VAL A 15 14.71 14.72 14.98
C VAL A 15 16.13 14.41 14.48
N ALA A 16 16.51 14.99 13.35
CA ALA A 16 17.85 14.94 12.81
C ALA A 16 18.47 16.33 12.92
N ARG A 17 19.76 16.43 13.29
CA ARG A 17 20.49 17.71 13.25
C ARG A 17 21.13 17.89 11.88
N ARG A 18 20.90 19.01 11.24
CA ARG A 18 21.65 19.45 10.06
C ARG A 18 23.08 19.82 10.45
N ALA A 19 23.98 19.89 9.45
CA ALA A 19 25.36 20.35 9.65
C ALA A 19 25.43 21.78 10.24
N ASP A 20 24.36 22.58 10.05
CA ASP A 20 24.20 23.92 10.63
C ASP A 20 23.63 23.93 12.07
N GLY A 21 23.50 22.77 12.71
CA GLY A 21 23.02 22.62 14.09
C GLY A 21 21.49 22.68 14.23
N ARG A 22 20.74 22.95 13.18
CA ARG A 22 19.26 23.03 13.23
C ARG A 22 18.63 21.64 13.31
N GLU A 23 17.66 21.49 14.19
CA GLU A 23 16.85 20.26 14.28
C GLU A 23 15.82 20.23 13.15
N VAL A 24 15.88 19.19 12.30
CA VAL A 24 14.89 18.94 11.25
C VAL A 24 14.13 17.67 11.58
N ARG A 25 12.81 17.75 11.61
CA ARG A 25 11.96 16.56 11.76
C ARG A 25 11.89 15.82 10.42
N ARG A 26 12.67 14.75 10.31
CA ARG A 26 12.63 13.88 9.12
C ARG A 26 11.49 12.90 9.21
N TYR A 27 10.78 12.74 8.10
CA TYR A 27 9.79 11.65 7.96
C TYR A 27 10.51 10.29 7.99
N VAL A 28 9.99 9.38 8.79
CA VAL A 28 10.44 7.97 8.83
C VAL A 28 9.35 7.12 8.23
N PRO A 29 9.63 6.34 7.16
CA PRO A 29 8.65 5.46 6.55
C PRO A 29 7.97 4.54 7.57
N ASN A 30 6.69 4.26 7.36
CA ASN A 30 5.90 3.41 8.24
C ASN A 30 6.13 1.93 7.89
N ALA A 31 6.66 1.17 8.84
CA ALA A 31 6.86 -0.27 8.68
C ALA A 31 5.54 -1.00 8.89
N GLY A 32 4.75 -1.21 7.85
CA GLY A 32 3.46 -1.83 8.02
C GLY A 32 2.79 -2.27 6.73
N LEU A 33 1.49 -2.51 6.86
CA LEU A 33 0.60 -2.82 5.75
C LEU A 33 0.10 -1.52 5.12
N SER A 34 0.39 -1.33 3.84
CA SER A 34 -0.26 -0.33 2.99
C SER A 34 -1.36 -1.01 2.17
N VAL A 35 -2.58 -0.50 2.31
CA VAL A 35 -3.73 -0.95 1.52
C VAL A 35 -3.98 0.02 0.38
N PRO A 36 -3.68 -0.35 -0.88
CA PRO A 36 -4.09 0.42 -2.04
C PRO A 36 -5.60 0.20 -2.23
N VAL A 37 -6.41 1.17 -1.79
CA VAL A 37 -7.86 1.03 -1.80
C VAL A 37 -8.42 1.01 -3.23
N VAL A 38 -9.44 0.18 -3.45
CA VAL A 38 -10.22 0.19 -4.69
C VAL A 38 -11.01 1.49 -4.81
N SER A 39 -11.25 1.96 -6.03
CA SER A 39 -12.13 3.10 -6.29
C SER A 39 -13.59 2.62 -6.37
N ILE A 40 -14.47 3.24 -5.60
CA ILE A 40 -15.90 2.91 -5.62
C ILE A 40 -16.63 3.89 -6.52
N LEU A 41 -17.14 3.36 -7.62
CA LEU A 41 -17.77 4.12 -8.70
C LEU A 41 -19.25 3.74 -8.81
N ASP A 42 -20.05 4.64 -9.32
CA ASP A 42 -21.39 4.30 -9.78
C ASP A 42 -21.36 3.70 -11.21
N ARG A 43 -22.52 3.36 -11.74
CA ARG A 43 -22.67 2.82 -13.11
C ARG A 43 -22.24 3.79 -14.23
N TYR A 44 -22.09 5.07 -13.91
CA TYR A 44 -21.65 6.12 -14.83
C TYR A 44 -20.16 6.45 -14.67
N GLY A 45 -19.48 5.77 -13.73
CA GLY A 45 -18.08 5.97 -13.43
C GLY A 45 -17.81 7.16 -12.47
N GLU A 46 -18.86 7.72 -11.85
CA GLU A 46 -18.69 8.78 -10.84
C GLU A 46 -18.35 8.18 -9.47
N VAL A 47 -17.55 8.89 -8.68
CA VAL A 47 -17.07 8.42 -7.37
C VAL A 47 -18.21 8.47 -6.34
N LEU A 48 -18.49 7.34 -5.72
CA LEU A 48 -19.42 7.23 -4.59
C LEU A 48 -18.67 7.51 -3.28
N GLU A 49 -18.63 8.78 -2.88
CA GLU A 49 -17.77 9.25 -1.78
C GLU A 49 -18.06 8.57 -0.45
N ASP A 50 -19.33 8.37 -0.08
CA ASP A 50 -19.70 7.74 1.19
C ASP A 50 -19.27 6.27 1.26
N GLU A 51 -19.43 5.54 0.15
CA GLU A 51 -18.96 4.16 0.05
C GLU A 51 -17.43 4.10 0.00
N GLN A 52 -16.77 5.05 -0.66
CA GLN A 52 -15.30 5.18 -0.64
C GLN A 52 -14.78 5.39 0.79
N ARG A 53 -15.45 6.24 1.59
CA ARG A 53 -15.13 6.42 3.02
C ARG A 53 -15.34 5.14 3.83
N ALA A 54 -16.42 4.39 3.55
CA ALA A 54 -16.66 3.10 4.19
C ALA A 54 -15.53 2.10 3.91
N VAL A 55 -15.03 2.04 2.67
CA VAL A 55 -13.87 1.21 2.31
C VAL A 55 -12.61 1.63 3.08
N VAL A 56 -12.36 2.92 3.27
CA VAL A 56 -11.21 3.38 4.08
C VAL A 56 -11.35 2.92 5.53
N ARG A 57 -12.52 3.11 6.15
CA ARG A 57 -12.78 2.63 7.53
C ARG A 57 -12.61 1.13 7.67
N TRP A 58 -13.14 0.37 6.70
CA TRP A 58 -12.98 -1.07 6.63
C TRP A 58 -11.51 -1.47 6.54
N ALA A 59 -10.72 -0.84 5.67
CA ALA A 59 -9.31 -1.16 5.52
C ALA A 59 -8.50 -0.90 6.79
N VAL A 60 -8.84 0.14 7.56
CA VAL A 60 -8.16 0.50 8.83
C VAL A 60 -8.63 -0.34 10.01
N GLN A 61 -9.92 -0.74 10.06
CA GLN A 61 -10.51 -1.56 11.14
C GLN A 61 -10.12 -1.12 12.55
N GLY A 62 -10.28 0.16 12.85
CA GLY A 62 -9.96 0.70 14.18
C GLY A 62 -8.50 0.52 14.60
N GLY A 63 -7.57 0.36 13.65
CA GLY A 63 -6.13 0.15 13.89
C GLY A 63 -5.69 -1.31 13.87
N HIS A 64 -6.59 -2.25 13.57
CA HIS A 64 -6.27 -3.68 13.42
C HIS A 64 -5.94 -4.08 11.96
N GLY A 65 -6.22 -3.21 10.99
CA GLY A 65 -5.94 -3.38 9.58
C GLY A 65 -4.73 -2.56 9.11
N ALA A 66 -4.94 -1.75 8.07
CA ALA A 66 -3.92 -0.94 7.45
C ALA A 66 -3.26 0.07 8.38
N ASN A 67 -1.95 0.23 8.23
CA ASN A 67 -1.19 1.35 8.79
C ASN A 67 -1.13 2.54 7.80
N ILE A 68 -1.29 2.23 6.52
CA ILE A 68 -1.23 3.18 5.41
C ILE A 68 -2.40 2.89 4.48
N ILE A 69 -3.15 3.92 4.12
CA ILE A 69 -4.13 3.87 3.02
C ILE A 69 -3.51 4.54 1.80
N PHE A 70 -3.47 3.81 0.68
CA PHE A 70 -2.91 4.31 -0.57
C PHE A 70 -4.04 4.58 -1.57
N ALA A 71 -4.38 5.85 -1.79
CA ALA A 71 -5.37 6.34 -2.75
C ALA A 71 -4.80 6.42 -4.16
N ALA A 72 -5.65 6.25 -5.16
CA ALA A 72 -5.33 6.42 -6.58
C ALA A 72 -4.08 5.61 -7.03
N GLY A 73 -3.92 4.38 -6.48
CA GLY A 73 -2.95 3.41 -6.95
C GLY A 73 -3.50 2.53 -8.07
N THR A 74 -2.73 1.54 -8.53
CA THR A 74 -3.15 0.59 -9.59
C THR A 74 -4.40 -0.19 -9.17
N THR A 75 -4.52 -0.59 -7.92
CA THR A 75 -5.73 -1.21 -7.36
C THR A 75 -6.92 -0.25 -7.36
N GLY A 76 -6.67 1.05 -7.28
CA GLY A 76 -7.66 2.12 -7.42
C GLY A 76 -7.90 2.54 -8.87
N GLU A 77 -7.47 1.75 -9.86
CA GLU A 77 -7.75 1.97 -11.29
C GLU A 77 -7.28 3.35 -11.82
N TRP A 78 -6.23 3.95 -11.20
CA TRP A 78 -5.78 5.32 -11.52
C TRP A 78 -5.58 5.56 -13.04
N ASN A 79 -5.03 4.57 -13.76
CA ASN A 79 -4.72 4.65 -15.18
C ASN A 79 -5.96 4.49 -16.11
N ARG A 80 -7.16 4.37 -15.53
CA ARG A 80 -8.46 4.24 -16.22
C ARG A 80 -9.43 5.35 -15.83
N LEU A 81 -9.04 6.19 -14.89
CA LEU A 81 -9.82 7.33 -14.41
C LEU A 81 -9.21 8.63 -14.91
N ASP A 82 -10.03 9.61 -15.21
CA ASP A 82 -9.58 10.97 -15.47
C ASP A 82 -9.01 11.64 -14.22
N ASN A 83 -8.30 12.75 -14.43
CA ASN A 83 -7.61 13.45 -13.35
C ASN A 83 -8.57 13.97 -12.27
N ARG A 84 -9.75 14.45 -12.66
CA ARG A 84 -10.79 14.94 -11.75
C ARG A 84 -11.21 13.83 -10.76
N ARG A 85 -11.49 12.63 -11.27
CA ARG A 85 -11.90 11.49 -10.43
C ARG A 85 -10.75 11.01 -9.54
N ARG A 86 -9.51 10.99 -10.05
CA ARG A 86 -8.32 10.67 -9.24
C ARG A 86 -8.16 11.63 -8.06
N GLN A 87 -8.28 12.93 -8.30
CA GLN A 87 -8.23 13.98 -7.26
C GLN A 87 -9.40 13.86 -6.28
N GLN A 88 -10.61 13.56 -6.75
CA GLN A 88 -11.78 13.35 -5.88
C GLN A 88 -11.56 12.15 -4.94
N ILE A 89 -11.06 11.03 -5.44
CA ILE A 89 -10.73 9.85 -4.62
C ILE A 89 -9.65 10.21 -3.60
N ALA A 90 -8.58 10.89 -4.03
CA ALA A 90 -7.51 11.32 -3.14
C ALA A 90 -8.05 12.18 -1.98
N ARG A 91 -8.89 13.18 -2.28
CA ARG A 91 -9.53 14.04 -1.27
C ARG A 91 -10.36 13.22 -0.27
N VAL A 92 -11.24 12.36 -0.77
CA VAL A 92 -12.13 11.56 0.09
C VAL A 92 -11.33 10.64 1.01
N VAL A 93 -10.27 10.01 0.49
CA VAL A 93 -9.41 9.12 1.28
C VAL A 93 -8.61 9.89 2.32
N VAL A 94 -7.97 11.00 1.94
CA VAL A 94 -7.18 11.82 2.88
C VAL A 94 -8.07 12.39 3.98
N ASP A 95 -9.22 12.97 3.64
CA ASP A 95 -10.19 13.46 4.61
C ASP A 95 -10.62 12.40 5.61
N GLU A 96 -10.89 11.18 5.14
CA GLU A 96 -11.33 10.09 6.02
C GLU A 96 -10.18 9.59 6.90
N CYS A 97 -8.95 9.50 6.40
CA CYS A 97 -7.78 9.20 7.21
C CYS A 97 -7.57 10.25 8.32
N HIS A 98 -7.76 11.54 8.00
CA HIS A 98 -7.68 12.61 8.99
C HIS A 98 -8.76 12.47 10.07
N ARG A 99 -10.00 12.09 9.71
CA ARG A 99 -11.08 11.81 10.69
C ARG A 99 -10.72 10.64 11.60
N ILE A 100 -10.20 9.55 11.02
CA ILE A 100 -9.74 8.36 11.76
C ILE A 100 -8.61 8.74 12.72
N ASN A 101 -7.64 9.54 12.27
CA ASN A 101 -6.56 10.05 13.11
C ASN A 101 -7.08 10.94 14.26
N ALA A 102 -8.07 11.80 13.98
CA ALA A 102 -8.71 12.64 15.00
C ALA A 102 -9.46 11.80 16.05
N ALA A 103 -9.96 10.62 15.67
CA ALA A 103 -10.57 9.66 16.58
C ALA A 103 -9.55 8.82 17.38
N GLY A 104 -8.23 9.04 17.16
CA GLY A 104 -7.17 8.40 17.95
C GLY A 104 -6.54 7.15 17.33
N VAL A 105 -6.95 6.77 16.12
CA VAL A 105 -6.35 5.65 15.38
C VAL A 105 -5.31 6.21 14.40
N ALA A 106 -4.07 5.74 14.49
CA ALA A 106 -2.98 6.22 13.64
C ALA A 106 -2.98 5.52 12.27
N VAL A 107 -3.20 6.29 11.20
CA VAL A 107 -3.13 5.84 9.80
C VAL A 107 -2.51 6.94 8.95
N GLU A 108 -1.69 6.57 7.96
CA GLU A 108 -1.13 7.50 6.98
C GLU A 108 -1.96 7.44 5.68
N ALA A 109 -2.23 8.60 5.07
CA ALA A 109 -2.80 8.68 3.74
C ALA A 109 -1.68 8.91 2.71
N TRP A 110 -1.46 7.95 1.83
CA TRP A 110 -0.59 8.09 0.68
C TRP A 110 -1.41 8.32 -0.58
N VAL A 111 -0.98 9.25 -1.43
CA VAL A 111 -1.69 9.61 -2.66
C VAL A 111 -0.85 9.27 -3.89
N GLY A 112 -1.41 8.48 -4.81
CA GLY A 112 -0.85 8.28 -6.14
C GLY A 112 -1.01 9.56 -6.98
N ILE A 113 0.11 10.15 -7.38
CA ILE A 113 0.11 11.41 -8.11
C ILE A 113 0.36 11.24 -9.62
N THR A 114 0.69 10.02 -10.07
CA THR A 114 1.03 9.78 -11.46
C THR A 114 -0.14 10.13 -12.37
N GLY A 115 0.11 11.03 -13.32
CA GLY A 115 -0.78 11.35 -14.42
C GLY A 115 -0.26 10.79 -15.74
N ASP A 116 -0.96 11.03 -16.82
CA ASP A 116 -0.52 10.63 -18.16
C ASP A 116 0.69 11.47 -18.64
N THR A 117 0.79 12.70 -18.15
CA THR A 117 1.86 13.66 -18.47
C THR A 117 2.58 14.17 -17.23
N ARG A 118 3.76 14.77 -17.42
CA ARG A 118 4.51 15.46 -16.36
C ARG A 118 3.67 16.59 -15.73
N ALA A 119 3.00 17.39 -16.56
CA ALA A 119 2.17 18.49 -16.08
C ALA A 119 1.04 18.00 -15.17
N GLU A 120 0.31 16.96 -15.57
CA GLU A 120 -0.75 16.36 -14.77
C GLU A 120 -0.22 15.74 -13.47
N THR A 121 0.96 15.11 -13.53
CA THR A 121 1.62 14.54 -12.33
C THR A 121 2.01 15.64 -11.34
N LEU A 122 2.51 16.79 -11.81
CA LEU A 122 2.84 17.92 -10.95
C LEU A 122 1.59 18.60 -10.37
N GLU A 123 0.51 18.72 -11.16
CA GLU A 123 -0.79 19.20 -10.67
C GLU A 123 -1.32 18.30 -9.52
N ASN A 124 -1.24 16.98 -9.69
CA ASN A 124 -1.64 16.03 -8.64
C ASN A 124 -0.75 16.12 -7.40
N LEU A 125 0.54 16.39 -7.57
CA LEU A 125 1.46 16.62 -6.45
C LEU A 125 1.07 17.89 -5.67
N GLU A 126 0.78 18.98 -6.36
CA GLU A 126 0.31 20.24 -5.75
C GLU A 126 -1.00 20.02 -5.00
N TYR A 127 -1.94 19.31 -5.62
CA TYR A 127 -3.20 18.95 -4.98
C TYR A 127 -3.00 18.08 -3.72
N ALA A 128 -2.10 17.09 -3.74
CA ALA A 128 -1.79 16.27 -2.57
C ALA A 128 -1.14 17.08 -1.43
N LEU A 129 -0.32 18.09 -1.76
CA LEU A 129 0.20 19.06 -0.79
C LEU A 129 -0.93 19.86 -0.12
N ASP A 130 -1.92 20.31 -0.89
CA ASP A 130 -3.06 21.09 -0.38
C ASP A 130 -3.98 20.25 0.50
N LEU A 131 -4.13 18.98 0.20
CA LEU A 131 -4.85 18.02 1.05
C LEU A 131 -4.11 17.70 2.36
N ASN A 132 -2.83 18.07 2.50
CA ASN A 132 -1.96 17.66 3.60
C ASN A 132 -1.86 16.13 3.74
N ALA A 133 -1.73 15.42 2.63
CA ALA A 133 -1.44 13.99 2.64
C ALA A 133 -0.09 13.72 3.36
N GLU A 134 0.08 12.53 3.95
CA GLU A 134 1.32 12.17 4.65
C GLU A 134 2.46 11.82 3.70
N ALA A 135 2.15 11.29 2.51
CA ALA A 135 3.13 10.99 1.46
C ALA A 135 2.46 10.91 0.08
N VAL A 136 3.28 10.95 -0.95
CA VAL A 136 2.85 10.69 -2.32
C VAL A 136 3.62 9.51 -2.94
N VAL A 137 2.98 8.86 -3.91
CA VAL A 137 3.57 7.76 -4.68
C VAL A 137 3.57 8.14 -6.15
N VAL A 138 4.72 8.06 -6.79
CA VAL A 138 4.88 8.37 -8.22
C VAL A 138 5.50 7.19 -8.96
N THR A 139 4.97 6.91 -10.16
CA THR A 139 5.50 5.92 -11.11
C THR A 139 6.19 6.64 -12.26
N PRO A 140 7.47 7.00 -12.15
CA PRO A 140 8.11 7.85 -13.15
C PRO A 140 8.13 7.23 -14.55
N LEU A 141 8.19 5.89 -14.64
CA LEU A 141 8.16 5.16 -15.91
C LEU A 141 6.79 5.09 -16.58
N SER A 142 5.71 5.53 -15.88
CA SER A 142 4.35 5.58 -16.47
C SER A 142 4.01 6.92 -17.10
N ILE A 143 4.86 7.94 -16.92
CA ILE A 143 4.64 9.29 -17.43
C ILE A 143 5.09 9.34 -18.89
N ARG A 144 4.15 9.46 -19.83
CA ARG A 144 4.39 9.26 -21.26
C ARG A 144 5.36 10.26 -21.90
N ASP A 145 5.36 11.50 -21.43
CA ASP A 145 6.20 12.59 -21.93
C ASP A 145 7.47 12.81 -21.09
N SER A 146 7.82 11.85 -20.22
CA SER A 146 9.04 11.89 -19.38
C SER A 146 10.06 10.88 -19.89
N ASN A 147 11.07 11.33 -20.60
CA ASN A 147 12.14 10.47 -21.11
C ASN A 147 13.22 10.17 -20.08
N ASP A 148 13.32 10.96 -19.01
CA ASP A 148 14.29 10.79 -17.93
C ASP A 148 13.59 10.84 -16.57
N PRO A 149 13.36 9.67 -15.94
CA PRO A 149 12.71 9.59 -14.63
C PRO A 149 13.53 10.26 -13.51
N VAL A 150 14.86 10.31 -13.65
CA VAL A 150 15.74 10.95 -12.66
C VAL A 150 15.62 12.46 -12.74
N ASP A 151 15.62 13.00 -13.95
CA ASP A 151 15.45 14.45 -14.17
C ASP A 151 14.08 14.93 -13.68
N PHE A 152 13.02 14.21 -14.01
CA PHE A 152 11.67 14.52 -13.54
C PHE A 152 11.61 14.60 -12.01
N VAL A 153 12.12 13.56 -11.32
CA VAL A 153 12.06 13.53 -9.86
C VAL A 153 13.00 14.58 -9.24
N ASN A 154 14.23 14.69 -9.71
CA ASN A 154 15.24 15.52 -9.05
C ASN A 154 15.12 17.02 -9.41
N ARG A 155 14.56 17.38 -10.56
CA ARG A 155 14.43 18.77 -10.99
C ARG A 155 13.00 19.28 -10.93
N GLU A 156 12.05 18.59 -11.61
CA GLU A 156 10.69 19.14 -11.74
C GLU A 156 9.93 19.08 -10.42
N ILE A 157 9.97 17.93 -9.72
CA ILE A 157 9.37 17.82 -8.37
C ILE A 157 10.08 18.76 -7.40
N ASN A 158 11.41 18.85 -7.45
CA ASN A 158 12.16 19.76 -6.58
C ASN A 158 11.78 21.24 -6.83
N ALA A 159 11.69 21.66 -8.09
CA ALA A 159 11.28 23.01 -8.46
C ALA A 159 9.88 23.38 -7.94
N LEU A 160 8.94 22.40 -7.95
CA LEU A 160 7.63 22.60 -7.36
C LEU A 160 7.73 22.81 -5.84
N PHE A 161 8.52 22.00 -5.13
CA PHE A 161 8.70 22.15 -3.70
C PHE A 161 9.40 23.45 -3.30
N GLU A 162 10.39 23.88 -4.07
CA GLU A 162 11.05 25.19 -3.86
C GLU A 162 10.09 26.35 -4.07
N ARG A 163 9.28 26.31 -5.14
CA ARG A 163 8.29 27.35 -5.46
C ARG A 163 7.18 27.42 -4.41
N SER A 164 6.66 26.27 -3.99
CA SER A 164 5.57 26.18 -2.99
C SER A 164 6.06 26.37 -1.55
N LYS A 165 7.37 26.31 -1.30
CA LYS A 165 7.99 26.27 0.04
C LYS A 165 7.45 25.15 0.94
N ARG A 166 6.90 24.11 0.34
CA ARG A 166 6.32 22.94 0.99
C ARG A 166 6.93 21.70 0.37
N SER A 167 7.07 20.65 1.14
CA SER A 167 7.50 19.35 0.63
C SER A 167 6.77 18.23 1.33
N ILE A 168 6.58 17.14 0.62
CA ILE A 168 5.95 15.91 1.09
C ILE A 168 6.86 14.72 0.79
N PRO A 169 6.90 13.68 1.63
CA PRO A 169 7.62 12.44 1.33
C PRO A 169 7.15 11.83 0.01
N VAL A 170 8.10 11.48 -0.86
CA VAL A 170 7.85 10.87 -2.16
C VAL A 170 8.31 9.42 -2.12
N PHE A 171 7.44 8.51 -2.49
CA PHE A 171 7.76 7.11 -2.75
C PHE A 171 7.75 6.85 -4.25
N LEU A 172 8.82 6.28 -4.76
CA LEU A 172 8.87 5.80 -6.13
C LEU A 172 8.01 4.52 -6.25
N TYR A 173 7.45 4.29 -7.42
CA TYR A 173 6.74 3.06 -7.69
C TYR A 173 7.25 2.40 -8.97
N ASP A 174 7.72 1.17 -8.85
CA ASP A 174 8.21 0.33 -9.93
C ASP A 174 7.24 -0.82 -10.20
N ASN A 175 6.70 -0.85 -11.43
CA ASN A 175 5.79 -1.89 -11.89
C ASN A 175 5.81 -1.95 -13.43
N ALA A 176 6.31 -3.05 -13.98
CA ALA A 176 6.43 -3.26 -15.42
C ALA A 176 5.08 -3.22 -16.17
N GLU A 177 3.97 -3.62 -15.50
CA GLU A 177 2.65 -3.69 -16.13
C GLU A 177 2.05 -2.32 -16.48
N ILE A 178 2.56 -1.26 -15.86
CA ILE A 178 2.06 0.11 -16.06
C ILE A 178 3.12 1.07 -16.59
N SER A 179 4.29 0.57 -16.97
CA SER A 179 5.31 1.39 -17.65
C SER A 179 4.78 1.86 -18.99
N ALA A 180 5.07 3.12 -19.34
CA ALA A 180 4.66 3.71 -20.62
C ALA A 180 5.36 3.00 -21.80
N PRO A 181 4.71 2.89 -22.95
CA PRO A 181 5.32 2.31 -24.15
C PRO A 181 6.66 2.99 -24.49
N GLY A 182 7.68 2.18 -24.73
CA GLY A 182 9.04 2.66 -25.02
C GLY A 182 9.93 2.89 -23.79
N HIS A 183 9.37 2.85 -22.59
CA HIS A 183 10.15 2.94 -21.35
C HIS A 183 10.66 1.55 -20.91
N ALA A 184 11.68 1.56 -20.05
CA ALA A 184 12.16 0.35 -19.41
C ALA A 184 11.03 -0.27 -18.54
N PRO A 185 10.97 -1.61 -18.40
CA PRO A 185 9.96 -2.25 -17.56
C PRO A 185 10.17 -1.96 -16.07
N HIS A 186 11.41 -1.69 -15.65
CA HIS A 186 11.77 -1.45 -14.26
C HIS A 186 12.76 -0.30 -14.13
N LEU A 187 12.68 0.43 -13.02
CA LEU A 187 13.66 1.44 -12.64
C LEU A 187 15.02 0.77 -12.36
N HIS A 188 16.09 1.30 -12.97
CA HIS A 188 17.42 0.84 -12.64
C HIS A 188 17.79 1.26 -11.21
N THR A 189 18.47 0.39 -10.48
CA THR A 189 18.91 0.67 -9.11
C THR A 189 19.85 1.87 -9.00
N ARG A 190 20.63 2.16 -10.06
CA ARG A 190 21.45 3.38 -10.18
C ARG A 190 20.60 4.66 -10.20
N ASP A 191 19.45 4.61 -10.89
CA ASP A 191 18.54 5.75 -11.02
C ASP A 191 17.81 5.97 -9.68
N VAL A 192 17.36 4.90 -9.03
CA VAL A 192 16.82 4.96 -7.67
C VAL A 192 17.85 5.53 -6.68
N LYS A 193 19.14 5.14 -6.81
CA LYS A 193 20.23 5.72 -6.01
C LYS A 193 20.39 7.22 -6.24
N GLN A 194 20.25 7.69 -7.48
CA GLN A 194 20.33 9.12 -7.80
C GLN A 194 19.13 9.87 -7.20
N MET A 195 17.91 9.38 -7.43
CA MET A 195 16.68 9.98 -6.90
C MET A 195 16.65 9.96 -5.36
N SER A 196 17.18 8.92 -4.72
CA SER A 196 17.23 8.81 -3.25
C SER A 196 18.17 9.82 -2.57
N ARG A 197 18.97 10.58 -3.33
CA ARG A 197 19.77 11.69 -2.80
C ARG A 197 18.91 12.89 -2.42
N MET A 198 17.73 13.00 -3.01
CA MET A 198 16.79 14.05 -2.66
C MET A 198 16.16 13.75 -1.30
N ASP A 199 16.20 14.72 -0.40
CA ASP A 199 15.74 14.54 0.98
C ASP A 199 14.26 14.17 1.11
N TYR A 200 13.45 14.45 0.10
CA TYR A 200 12.02 14.10 0.08
C TYR A 200 11.77 12.68 -0.46
N VAL A 201 12.70 12.04 -1.17
CA VAL A 201 12.53 10.67 -1.67
C VAL A 201 12.80 9.67 -0.54
N ARG A 202 11.76 8.96 -0.10
CA ARG A 202 11.76 8.17 1.13
C ARG A 202 11.63 6.67 0.93
N GLY A 203 11.42 6.23 -0.28
CA GLY A 203 11.34 4.79 -0.54
C GLY A 203 10.93 4.44 -1.94
N VAL A 204 10.80 3.15 -2.17
CA VAL A 204 10.29 2.58 -3.41
C VAL A 204 9.33 1.43 -3.12
N LYS A 205 8.17 1.43 -3.79
CA LYS A 205 7.28 0.28 -3.91
C LYS A 205 7.68 -0.50 -5.16
N VAL A 206 7.89 -1.81 -5.03
CA VAL A 206 8.28 -2.68 -6.15
C VAL A 206 7.22 -3.76 -6.34
N THR A 207 6.46 -3.68 -7.44
CA THR A 207 5.52 -4.74 -7.84
C THR A 207 6.18 -5.60 -8.91
N ALA A 208 6.85 -6.63 -8.46
CA ALA A 208 7.59 -7.57 -9.29
C ALA A 208 7.90 -8.85 -8.52
N GLY A 209 8.33 -9.89 -9.24
CA GLY A 209 8.77 -11.15 -8.63
C GLY A 209 10.03 -10.99 -7.78
N LYS A 210 10.34 -12.03 -6.99
CA LYS A 210 11.44 -12.08 -6.02
C LYS A 210 12.81 -11.67 -6.58
N ALA A 211 13.11 -12.02 -7.84
CA ALA A 211 14.39 -11.68 -8.46
C ALA A 211 14.59 -10.17 -8.64
N VAL A 212 13.56 -9.49 -9.13
CA VAL A 212 13.58 -8.02 -9.34
C VAL A 212 13.59 -7.31 -7.98
N LEU A 213 12.71 -7.68 -7.05
CA LEU A 213 12.70 -7.14 -5.69
C LEU A 213 14.06 -7.31 -5.01
N GLY A 214 14.73 -8.46 -5.22
CA GLY A 214 16.07 -8.74 -4.72
C GLY A 214 17.16 -7.78 -5.21
N ASN A 215 17.01 -7.19 -6.41
CA ASN A 215 17.94 -6.16 -6.89
C ASN A 215 17.86 -4.90 -6.03
N TYR A 216 16.64 -4.49 -5.62
CA TYR A 216 16.43 -3.33 -4.76
C TYR A 216 16.89 -3.58 -3.34
N THR A 217 16.57 -4.75 -2.77
CA THR A 217 16.96 -5.09 -1.39
C THR A 217 18.48 -5.20 -1.23
N ARG A 218 19.18 -5.76 -2.22
CA ARG A 218 20.65 -5.77 -2.23
C ARG A 218 21.26 -4.37 -2.38
N ALA A 219 20.64 -3.50 -3.18
CA ALA A 219 21.10 -2.13 -3.38
C ALA A 219 20.71 -1.17 -2.23
N ALA A 220 19.88 -1.59 -1.30
CA ALA A 220 19.28 -0.73 -0.26
C ALA A 220 20.31 0.07 0.56
N SER A 221 21.49 -0.52 0.84
CA SER A 221 22.56 0.16 1.57
C SER A 221 23.21 1.33 0.80
N HIS A 222 22.95 1.43 -0.50
CA HIS A 222 23.43 2.50 -1.36
C HIS A 222 22.39 3.58 -1.62
N PHE A 223 21.13 3.33 -1.25
CA PHE A 223 20.09 4.34 -1.27
C PHE A 223 20.25 5.19 -0.02
N ASN A 224 19.86 6.38 0.02
CA ASN A 224 19.92 7.38 1.08
C ASN A 224 20.81 7.06 2.31
N ARG A 225 21.68 7.98 2.71
CA ARG A 225 22.66 7.83 3.80
C ARG A 225 22.02 8.00 5.19
N GLY A 226 21.16 7.23 5.64
CA GLY A 226 20.60 7.45 6.98
C GLY A 226 19.63 6.38 7.44
N GLY A 227 19.40 5.34 6.60
CA GLY A 227 18.45 4.29 6.90
C GLY A 227 16.98 4.74 6.81
N ASP A 228 16.73 5.89 6.20
CA ASP A 228 15.40 6.49 6.06
C ASP A 228 14.75 6.20 4.70
N PHE A 229 15.34 5.31 3.91
CA PHE A 229 14.80 4.86 2.63
C PHE A 229 14.22 3.45 2.77
N ALA A 230 12.93 3.31 2.45
CA ALA A 230 12.21 2.04 2.64
C ALA A 230 11.86 1.37 1.32
N ILE A 231 11.96 0.05 1.27
CA ILE A 231 11.51 -0.77 0.16
C ILE A 231 10.23 -1.49 0.58
N TYR A 232 9.17 -1.34 -0.22
CA TYR A 232 7.89 -2.01 -0.01
C TYR A 232 7.66 -3.05 -1.09
N ALA A 233 7.33 -4.29 -0.68
CA ALA A 233 6.92 -5.31 -1.63
C ALA A 233 5.50 -5.05 -2.12
N GLY A 234 5.34 -4.91 -3.43
CA GLY A 234 4.04 -4.71 -4.09
C GLY A 234 3.34 -6.04 -4.44
N ASP A 235 4.09 -7.16 -4.50
CA ASP A 235 3.51 -8.50 -4.42
C ASP A 235 3.53 -8.96 -2.96
N PRO A 236 2.38 -8.92 -2.28
CA PRO A 236 2.35 -9.18 -0.84
C PRO A 236 2.59 -10.65 -0.49
N TYR A 237 2.34 -11.59 -1.41
CA TYR A 237 2.56 -13.02 -1.14
C TYR A 237 4.04 -13.38 -0.94
N LEU A 238 4.95 -12.53 -1.45
CA LEU A 238 6.39 -12.72 -1.24
C LEU A 238 6.82 -12.69 0.23
N ILE A 239 6.02 -12.13 1.15
CA ILE A 239 6.36 -12.11 2.58
C ILE A 239 6.56 -13.50 3.15
N PHE A 240 5.79 -14.49 2.70
CA PHE A 240 5.90 -15.87 3.20
C PHE A 240 7.21 -16.52 2.81
N ASP A 241 7.79 -16.14 1.67
CA ASP A 241 9.10 -16.59 1.23
C ASP A 241 10.26 -15.80 1.85
N LEU A 242 10.11 -14.45 1.87
CA LEU A 242 11.19 -13.56 2.29
C LEU A 242 11.46 -13.61 3.79
N PHE A 243 10.40 -13.82 4.59
CA PHE A 243 10.50 -13.93 6.05
C PHE A 243 10.55 -15.39 6.55
N ALA A 244 10.46 -16.39 5.65
CA ALA A 244 10.54 -17.77 6.05
C ALA A 244 11.88 -18.07 6.76
N PRO A 245 11.85 -18.80 7.90
CA PRO A 245 13.09 -19.21 8.55
C PRO A 245 13.92 -20.08 7.62
N PRO A 246 15.24 -19.92 7.61
CA PRO A 246 16.12 -20.74 6.79
C PRO A 246 16.01 -22.21 7.19
N LYS A 247 15.95 -23.11 6.20
CA LYS A 247 15.85 -24.56 6.41
C LYS A 247 17.23 -25.23 6.32
N GLY A 248 17.59 -26.00 7.35
CA GLY A 248 18.85 -26.76 7.41
C GLY A 248 20.11 -25.88 7.49
N ALA A 249 21.27 -26.51 7.72
CA ALA A 249 22.55 -25.80 7.88
C ALA A 249 22.93 -24.95 6.65
N GLY A 250 22.75 -25.46 5.44
CA GLY A 250 23.02 -24.71 4.21
C GLY A 250 22.09 -23.51 4.00
N GLY A 251 20.85 -23.61 4.49
CA GLY A 251 19.89 -22.47 4.49
C GLY A 251 20.35 -21.37 5.43
N TRP A 252 20.79 -21.72 6.63
CA TRP A 252 21.34 -20.76 7.61
C TRP A 252 22.61 -20.10 7.08
N THR A 253 23.56 -20.85 6.49
CA THR A 253 24.78 -20.30 5.89
C THR A 253 24.45 -19.27 4.82
N ARG A 254 23.52 -19.62 3.90
CA ARG A 254 23.07 -18.69 2.85
C ARG A 254 22.35 -17.48 3.42
N HIS A 255 21.53 -17.64 4.46
CA HIS A 255 20.84 -16.54 5.14
C HIS A 255 21.83 -15.55 5.76
N TYR A 256 22.82 -16.06 6.51
CA TYR A 256 23.89 -15.23 7.07
C TYR A 256 24.72 -14.55 5.99
N TRP A 257 25.11 -15.29 4.94
CA TRP A 257 25.83 -14.73 3.81
C TRP A 257 25.07 -13.58 3.17
N ASN A 258 23.80 -13.78 2.80
CA ASN A 258 22.98 -12.74 2.17
C ASN A 258 22.78 -11.54 3.09
N ARG A 259 22.57 -11.74 4.36
CA ARG A 259 22.26 -10.66 5.31
C ARG A 259 23.48 -9.87 5.76
N TYR A 260 24.59 -10.51 6.01
CA TYR A 260 25.77 -9.86 6.56
C TYR A 260 26.84 -9.52 5.51
N TRP A 261 26.97 -10.32 4.46
CA TRP A 261 27.99 -10.10 3.44
C TRP A 261 27.46 -9.39 2.21
N THR A 262 26.29 -9.75 1.70
CA THR A 262 25.68 -9.07 0.55
C THR A 262 24.76 -7.92 0.96
N ARG A 263 24.55 -7.70 2.25
CA ARG A 263 23.66 -6.67 2.82
C ARG A 263 22.25 -6.69 2.24
N ASP A 264 21.75 -7.88 1.92
CA ASP A 264 20.38 -8.03 1.44
C ASP A 264 19.38 -7.67 2.55
N SER A 265 18.60 -6.63 2.33
CA SER A 265 17.64 -6.12 3.29
C SER A 265 16.26 -6.72 3.03
N LEU A 266 15.54 -7.04 4.10
CA LEU A 266 14.12 -7.40 3.98
C LEU A 266 13.29 -6.16 3.62
N PRO A 267 12.17 -6.32 2.91
CA PRO A 267 11.25 -5.23 2.68
C PRO A 267 10.78 -4.61 3.98
N TYR A 268 10.67 -3.27 3.99
CA TYR A 268 10.25 -2.52 5.17
C TYR A 268 8.76 -2.70 5.46
N GLY A 269 7.95 -2.82 4.40
CA GLY A 269 6.52 -3.05 4.46
C GLY A 269 6.00 -3.76 3.22
N ILE A 270 4.69 -3.93 3.16
CA ILE A 270 3.99 -4.46 2.00
C ILE A 270 2.91 -3.51 1.52
N VAL A 271 2.66 -3.51 0.21
CA VAL A 271 1.51 -2.83 -0.40
C VAL A 271 0.62 -3.90 -1.01
N ALA A 272 -0.47 -4.22 -0.32
CA ALA A 272 -1.28 -5.41 -0.62
C ALA A 272 -2.66 -5.05 -1.18
N GLY A 273 -2.87 -5.19 -2.49
CA GLY A 273 -4.20 -5.06 -3.12
C GLY A 273 -5.25 -6.00 -2.51
N PRO A 274 -4.96 -7.30 -2.32
CA PRO A 274 -5.88 -8.26 -1.70
C PRO A 274 -6.33 -7.89 -0.28
N SER A 275 -5.63 -7.02 0.41
CA SER A 275 -6.02 -6.56 1.74
C SER A 275 -7.26 -5.64 1.76
N ASN A 276 -7.77 -5.21 0.60
CA ASN A 276 -9.11 -4.62 0.54
C ASN A 276 -10.19 -5.59 1.04
N ALA A 277 -10.05 -6.87 0.71
CA ALA A 277 -10.99 -7.92 1.18
C ALA A 277 -10.65 -8.42 2.58
N MET A 278 -9.37 -8.42 2.98
CA MET A 278 -8.88 -9.11 4.17
C MET A 278 -7.78 -8.28 4.88
N PRO A 279 -8.08 -7.04 5.34
CA PRO A 279 -7.05 -6.13 5.84
C PRO A 279 -6.39 -6.63 7.13
N ARG A 280 -7.17 -7.18 8.04
CA ARG A 280 -6.69 -7.67 9.34
C ARG A 280 -5.80 -8.91 9.18
N GLU A 281 -6.18 -9.80 8.28
CA GLU A 281 -5.44 -11.04 8.01
C GLU A 281 -4.08 -10.71 7.41
N TRP A 282 -4.02 -9.79 6.46
CA TRP A 282 -2.76 -9.30 5.90
C TRP A 282 -1.88 -8.60 6.95
N GLN A 283 -2.47 -7.79 7.81
CA GLN A 283 -1.73 -7.14 8.90
C GLN A 283 -1.16 -8.15 9.88
N ARG A 284 -1.94 -9.18 10.22
CA ARG A 284 -1.49 -10.25 11.10
C ARG A 284 -0.45 -11.14 10.43
N ALA A 285 -0.66 -11.52 9.17
CA ALA A 285 0.31 -12.29 8.39
C ALA A 285 1.68 -11.60 8.36
N LEU A 286 1.72 -10.30 8.09
CA LEU A 286 2.96 -9.53 8.12
C LEU A 286 3.63 -9.56 9.51
N ARG A 287 2.85 -9.43 10.57
CA ARG A 287 3.36 -9.50 11.95
C ARG A 287 3.91 -10.89 12.28
N VAL A 288 3.16 -11.94 11.94
CA VAL A 288 3.56 -13.34 12.15
C VAL A 288 4.84 -13.67 11.38
N CYS A 289 4.93 -13.24 10.12
CA CYS A 289 6.14 -13.40 9.31
C CYS A 289 7.36 -12.73 9.97
N ARG A 290 7.21 -11.52 10.48
CA ARG A 290 8.29 -10.80 11.16
C ARG A 290 8.71 -11.45 12.49
N ASN A 291 7.77 -12.05 13.20
CA ASN A 291 8.04 -12.75 14.45
C ASN A 291 8.64 -14.15 14.23
N GLY A 292 8.58 -14.68 13.00
CA GLY A 292 9.17 -15.98 12.65
C GLY A 292 8.36 -17.19 13.14
N ASP A 293 7.07 -17.02 13.47
CA ASP A 293 6.21 -18.15 13.85
C ASP A 293 5.79 -18.96 12.61
N ALA A 294 6.53 -20.04 12.35
CA ALA A 294 6.37 -20.85 11.15
C ALA A 294 4.98 -21.54 11.06
N ALA A 295 4.39 -21.93 12.19
CA ALA A 295 3.09 -22.60 12.21
C ALA A 295 1.95 -21.63 11.83
N LEU A 296 1.95 -20.45 12.44
CA LEU A 296 1.00 -19.39 12.10
C LEU A 296 1.25 -18.85 10.68
N MET A 297 2.50 -18.67 10.24
CA MET A 297 2.83 -18.30 8.87
C MET A 297 2.17 -19.24 7.86
N HIS A 298 2.26 -20.54 8.08
CA HIS A 298 1.65 -21.52 7.17
C HIS A 298 0.12 -21.37 7.11
N ARG A 299 -0.53 -21.18 8.26
CA ARG A 299 -2.00 -21.00 8.32
C ARG A 299 -2.44 -19.74 7.59
N TYR A 300 -1.76 -18.59 7.82
CA TYR A 300 -2.08 -17.35 7.11
C TYR A 300 -1.79 -17.46 5.63
N ALA A 301 -0.67 -18.08 5.23
CA ALA A 301 -0.35 -18.30 3.83
C ALA A 301 -1.43 -19.12 3.13
N GLN A 302 -1.92 -20.21 3.75
CA GLN A 302 -2.97 -21.04 3.18
C GLN A 302 -4.26 -20.24 2.95
N VAL A 303 -4.74 -19.48 3.95
CA VAL A 303 -5.96 -18.69 3.84
C VAL A 303 -5.86 -17.61 2.78
N LEU A 304 -4.72 -16.92 2.71
CA LEU A 304 -4.52 -15.85 1.74
C LEU A 304 -4.30 -16.38 0.31
N GLU A 305 -3.65 -17.54 0.16
CA GLU A 305 -3.58 -18.26 -1.12
C GLU A 305 -4.95 -18.80 -1.55
N ASP A 306 -5.78 -19.29 -0.63
CA ASP A 306 -7.15 -19.69 -0.92
C ASP A 306 -7.98 -18.51 -1.46
N PHE A 307 -7.76 -17.28 -0.94
CA PHE A 307 -8.37 -16.08 -1.51
C PHE A 307 -7.89 -15.82 -2.95
N ARG A 308 -6.59 -15.94 -3.19
CA ARG A 308 -6.03 -15.79 -4.55
C ARG A 308 -6.63 -16.82 -5.52
N ALA A 309 -6.76 -18.06 -5.07
CA ALA A 309 -7.37 -19.14 -5.85
C ALA A 309 -8.88 -18.88 -6.08
N ALA A 310 -9.60 -18.32 -5.11
CA ALA A 310 -10.99 -17.95 -5.27
C ALA A 310 -11.21 -16.89 -6.36
N CYS A 311 -10.21 -16.05 -6.65
CA CYS A 311 -10.23 -15.04 -7.70
C CYS A 311 -9.84 -15.59 -9.08
N GLU A 312 -9.58 -16.88 -9.22
CA GLU A 312 -9.13 -17.49 -10.48
C GLU A 312 -10.25 -18.27 -11.16
N PHE A 313 -10.44 -18.01 -12.45
CA PHE A 313 -11.46 -18.63 -13.32
C PHE A 313 -10.78 -19.24 -14.54
N ASN A 314 -11.49 -20.13 -15.22
CA ASN A 314 -11.09 -20.69 -16.49
C ASN A 314 -12.00 -20.16 -17.60
N ARG A 315 -11.42 -19.46 -18.57
CA ARG A 315 -12.08 -19.02 -19.80
C ARG A 315 -11.42 -19.66 -21.00
N GLY A 316 -12.11 -20.64 -21.59
CA GLY A 316 -11.61 -21.31 -22.81
C GLY A 316 -10.25 -21.99 -22.60
N GLY A 317 -10.02 -22.64 -21.47
CA GLY A 317 -8.76 -23.32 -21.14
C GLY A 317 -7.64 -22.40 -20.63
N ARG A 318 -7.89 -21.10 -20.49
CA ARG A 318 -6.91 -20.12 -19.98
C ARG A 318 -7.30 -19.61 -18.61
N SER A 319 -6.29 -19.46 -17.73
CA SER A 319 -6.47 -18.80 -16.42
C SER A 319 -6.87 -17.33 -16.64
N PHE A 320 -7.94 -16.91 -15.99
CA PHE A 320 -8.46 -15.55 -15.98
C PHE A 320 -8.64 -15.09 -14.53
N ARG A 321 -8.02 -13.98 -14.17
CA ARG A 321 -8.07 -13.47 -12.80
C ARG A 321 -8.48 -12.00 -12.77
N PRO A 322 -9.79 -11.69 -12.70
CA PRO A 322 -10.31 -10.32 -12.59
C PRO A 322 -10.15 -9.80 -11.15
N THR A 323 -8.93 -9.57 -10.70
CA THR A 323 -8.62 -9.27 -9.29
C THR A 323 -9.42 -8.08 -8.75
N LEU A 324 -9.56 -6.99 -9.53
CA LEU A 324 -10.28 -5.80 -9.08
C LEU A 324 -11.78 -6.07 -8.92
N ALA A 325 -12.39 -6.81 -9.86
CA ALA A 325 -13.77 -7.25 -9.74
C ALA A 325 -13.97 -8.14 -8.50
N CYS A 326 -13.03 -9.06 -8.22
CA CYS A 326 -13.04 -9.89 -7.01
C CYS A 326 -12.98 -9.04 -5.73
N LEU A 327 -12.14 -8.01 -5.68
CA LEU A 327 -12.02 -7.15 -4.50
C LEU A 327 -13.30 -6.35 -4.25
N LYS A 328 -13.88 -5.73 -5.28
CA LYS A 328 -15.15 -4.99 -5.16
C LYS A 328 -16.29 -5.93 -4.76
N ALA A 329 -16.36 -7.10 -5.38
CA ALA A 329 -17.35 -8.13 -5.03
C ALA A 329 -17.19 -8.63 -3.58
N ALA A 330 -15.98 -8.81 -3.11
CA ALA A 330 -15.73 -9.18 -1.70
C ALA A 330 -16.23 -8.10 -0.73
N LEU A 331 -15.97 -6.82 -1.02
CA LEU A 331 -16.46 -5.70 -0.23
C LEU A 331 -18.00 -5.64 -0.23
N ALA A 332 -18.63 -5.88 -1.37
CA ALA A 332 -20.09 -5.94 -1.47
C ALA A 332 -20.69 -7.13 -0.70
N GLU A 333 -20.08 -8.33 -0.79
CA GLU A 333 -20.48 -9.51 0.00
C GLU A 333 -20.35 -9.29 1.51
N MET A 334 -19.47 -8.39 1.93
CA MET A 334 -19.29 -8.01 3.34
C MET A 334 -20.16 -6.81 3.76
N GLY A 335 -20.95 -6.24 2.86
CA GLY A 335 -21.79 -5.07 3.14
C GLY A 335 -21.01 -3.76 3.31
N VAL A 336 -19.73 -3.71 2.95
CA VAL A 336 -18.88 -2.51 3.07
C VAL A 336 -19.26 -1.46 2.03
N CYS A 337 -19.58 -1.89 0.81
CA CYS A 337 -20.11 -1.06 -0.26
C CYS A 337 -21.23 -1.81 -1.00
N ARG A 338 -22.01 -1.09 -1.82
CA ARG A 338 -23.04 -1.69 -2.69
C ARG A 338 -22.57 -1.79 -4.11
N SER A 339 -21.74 -0.83 -4.54
CA SER A 339 -21.30 -0.78 -5.92
C SER A 339 -20.09 -1.67 -6.18
N GLU A 340 -20.20 -2.48 -7.24
CA GLU A 340 -19.12 -3.27 -7.81
C GLU A 340 -18.63 -2.68 -9.15
N ALA A 341 -19.10 -1.49 -9.53
CA ALA A 341 -18.76 -0.88 -10.82
C ALA A 341 -17.26 -0.70 -11.00
N LEU A 342 -16.77 -1.07 -12.17
CA LEU A 342 -15.37 -1.02 -12.57
C LEU A 342 -15.14 0.17 -13.50
N ALA A 343 -13.94 0.72 -13.48
CA ALA A 343 -13.54 1.71 -14.47
C ALA A 343 -13.48 1.07 -15.88
N PRO A 344 -13.70 1.85 -16.96
CA PRO A 344 -13.67 1.34 -18.33
C PRO A 344 -12.41 0.54 -18.65
N GLY A 345 -12.58 -0.63 -19.29
CA GLY A 345 -11.48 -1.52 -19.66
C GLY A 345 -10.89 -2.36 -18.52
N THR A 346 -11.44 -2.27 -17.30
CA THR A 346 -11.05 -3.19 -16.22
C THR A 346 -11.68 -4.58 -16.46
N PRO A 347 -10.91 -5.67 -16.33
CA PRO A 347 -11.45 -7.03 -16.47
C PRO A 347 -12.61 -7.30 -15.50
N ALA A 348 -13.76 -7.67 -16.05
CA ALA A 348 -15.00 -7.88 -15.31
C ALA A 348 -15.39 -9.35 -15.25
N PHE A 349 -16.24 -9.71 -14.29
CA PHE A 349 -16.94 -10.99 -14.22
C PHE A 349 -17.97 -11.15 -15.32
N SER A 350 -18.27 -12.41 -15.69
CA SER A 350 -19.61 -12.81 -16.13
C SER A 350 -20.50 -13.03 -14.88
N ASP A 351 -21.82 -13.03 -15.08
CA ASP A 351 -22.77 -13.30 -13.97
C ASP A 351 -22.51 -14.65 -13.29
N GLY A 352 -22.12 -15.66 -14.08
CA GLY A 352 -21.76 -16.98 -13.56
C GLY A 352 -20.54 -16.93 -12.64
N GLU A 353 -19.47 -16.28 -13.10
CA GLU A 353 -18.22 -16.10 -12.33
C GLU A 353 -18.46 -15.28 -11.08
N ARG A 354 -19.31 -14.24 -11.16
CA ARG A 354 -19.67 -13.43 -9.97
C ARG A 354 -20.36 -14.28 -8.89
N ARG A 355 -21.34 -15.13 -9.30
CA ARG A 355 -22.01 -16.05 -8.36
C ARG A 355 -21.04 -17.09 -7.79
N GLU A 356 -20.16 -17.62 -8.63
CA GLU A 356 -19.14 -18.60 -8.21
C GLU A 356 -18.15 -17.97 -7.22
N PHE A 357 -17.67 -16.75 -7.51
CA PHE A 357 -16.80 -16.02 -6.58
C PHE A 357 -17.48 -15.83 -5.22
N ALA A 358 -18.72 -15.35 -5.19
CA ALA A 358 -19.45 -15.12 -3.95
C ALA A 358 -19.56 -16.39 -3.09
N ARG A 359 -19.86 -17.56 -3.73
CA ARG A 359 -19.88 -18.85 -3.06
C ARG A 359 -18.51 -19.20 -2.49
N ARG A 360 -17.45 -19.16 -3.33
CA ARG A 360 -16.07 -19.47 -2.92
C ARG A 360 -15.60 -18.57 -1.78
N PHE A 361 -15.91 -17.27 -1.86
CA PHE A 361 -15.51 -16.29 -0.85
C PHE A 361 -16.21 -16.51 0.49
N ARG A 362 -17.53 -16.79 0.52
CA ARG A 362 -18.25 -17.16 1.74
C ARG A 362 -17.71 -18.45 2.36
N ASP A 363 -17.38 -19.45 1.55
CA ASP A 363 -16.78 -20.70 2.03
C ASP A 363 -15.39 -20.47 2.61
N LEU A 364 -14.57 -19.65 1.96
CA LEU A 364 -13.27 -19.22 2.46
C LEU A 364 -13.40 -18.56 3.83
N ARG A 365 -14.29 -17.60 3.98
CA ARG A 365 -14.50 -16.88 5.24
C ARG A 365 -14.87 -17.82 6.38
N ARG A 366 -15.76 -18.78 6.15
CA ARG A 366 -16.13 -19.79 7.15
C ARG A 366 -14.94 -20.64 7.57
N ARG A 367 -14.13 -21.11 6.62
CA ARG A 367 -12.93 -21.90 6.90
C ARG A 367 -11.86 -21.07 7.63
N ALA A 368 -11.65 -19.84 7.21
CA ALA A 368 -10.68 -18.95 7.81
C ALA A 368 -11.02 -18.63 9.28
N ALA A 369 -12.29 -18.41 9.61
CA ALA A 369 -12.75 -18.21 10.97
C ALA A 369 -12.45 -19.43 11.89
N ALA A 370 -12.46 -20.64 11.31
CA ALA A 370 -12.15 -21.87 12.06
C ALA A 370 -10.63 -22.14 12.21
N THR A 371 -9.79 -21.58 11.32
CA THR A 371 -8.36 -21.93 11.25
C THR A 371 -7.43 -20.85 11.77
N LEU A 372 -7.85 -19.59 11.75
CA LEU A 372 -7.09 -18.46 12.27
C LEU A 372 -7.41 -18.22 13.75
N GLU A 373 -6.58 -17.43 14.42
CA GLU A 373 -6.76 -17.08 15.82
C GLU A 373 -8.13 -16.46 16.11
N PRO A 374 -8.71 -16.69 17.33
CA PRO A 374 -9.93 -16.03 17.76
C PRO A 374 -9.80 -14.51 17.60
N GLY A 375 -10.69 -13.91 16.87
CA GLY A 375 -10.69 -12.48 16.60
C GLY A 375 -10.77 -12.13 15.11
N TRP A 376 -11.13 -13.08 14.25
CA TRP A 376 -11.75 -12.75 12.98
C TRP A 376 -13.03 -11.97 13.31
N LEU A 377 -13.05 -10.66 13.03
CA LEU A 377 -14.21 -9.83 13.33
C LEU A 377 -15.40 -10.28 12.47
N SER A 378 -16.54 -10.49 13.11
CA SER A 378 -17.82 -10.49 12.41
C SER A 378 -18.05 -9.11 11.78
N GLU A 379 -18.84 -9.04 10.71
CA GLU A 379 -19.19 -7.80 10.01
C GLU A 379 -19.73 -6.73 10.97
N ALA A 380 -20.53 -7.14 11.96
CA ALA A 380 -21.10 -6.29 12.99
C ALA A 380 -20.08 -5.69 13.98
N GLU A 381 -18.89 -6.30 14.13
CA GLU A 381 -17.84 -5.79 15.05
C GLU A 381 -16.88 -4.81 14.36
N ALA A 382 -16.74 -4.90 13.01
CA ALA A 382 -15.97 -3.94 12.22
C ALA A 382 -16.61 -2.54 12.18
N GLU A 383 -17.93 -2.46 12.35
CA GLU A 383 -18.71 -1.22 12.29
C GLU A 383 -18.95 -0.55 13.64
N ARG A 384 -18.74 -1.26 14.76
CA ARG A 384 -18.95 -0.64 16.07
C ARG A 384 -17.82 0.35 16.38
N PRO A 385 -18.12 1.65 16.52
CA PRO A 385 -17.16 2.57 17.11
C PRO A 385 -16.82 2.04 18.50
N GLN A 386 -15.52 1.84 18.77
CA GLN A 386 -15.10 1.42 20.11
C GLN A 386 -15.65 2.41 21.14
N PRO A 387 -16.30 1.93 22.21
CA PRO A 387 -16.78 2.81 23.25
C PRO A 387 -15.58 3.59 23.79
N ARG A 388 -15.70 4.92 23.81
CA ARG A 388 -14.74 5.78 24.49
C ARG A 388 -14.48 5.19 25.86
N ARG A 389 -13.26 4.73 26.16
CA ARG A 389 -12.87 4.43 27.53
C ARG A 389 -13.20 5.69 28.32
N ALA A 390 -14.20 5.58 29.19
CA ALA A 390 -14.52 6.61 30.14
C ALA A 390 -13.22 6.93 30.90
N VAL A 391 -12.74 8.15 30.73
CA VAL A 391 -11.74 8.70 31.62
C VAL A 391 -12.43 8.74 32.96
N LYS A 392 -12.07 7.82 33.86
CA LYS A 392 -12.43 7.96 35.27
C LYS A 392 -11.67 9.18 35.77
N ASP A 393 -12.40 10.26 35.88
CA ASP A 393 -11.95 11.39 36.69
C ASP A 393 -11.85 10.87 38.11
N GLY A 394 -10.61 10.90 38.62
CA GLY A 394 -10.23 10.58 39.97
C GLY A 394 -8.97 11.38 40.30
#